data_16ceddf741cafd4ed873287e96e84727
#
_entry.id   16ceddf741cafd4ed873287e96e84727
#
_cell.length_a   1.000
_cell.length_b   1.000
_cell.length_c   1.000
_cell.angle_alpha   90.00
_cell.angle_beta   90.00
_cell.angle_gamma   90.00
#
_symmetry.space_group_name_H-M   'P 1'
#
loop_
_entity.id
_entity.type
_entity.pdbx_description
1 polymer ?
#
loop_
_entity_poly.entity_id
_entity_poly.type
_entity_poly.pdbx_seq_one_letter_code
_entity_poly.pdbx_strand_id
1 'polypeptide(L)'
;PLYKLLKKNYPKLREKEIDYEKIYSELYPGKEYKKQVVWNLISALEKYALSFLEHEALKKDEFQSREMRINELLHRKLSNDALSELNGIEDFFKGRLIDFNYFRQRIRQGDNRINFYQAENKNHLLPDIYIESMEYRILSFFKDLKASLEDQQFFVEMYNKKYKFNLPEKLAKSIDLERIIEYCEENKFEYLFYIRIIFHSIM
;
A
#
# COMPACT_ATOMS: atom_id res chain seq x y z
N PRO A 1 12.80 -6.57 30.89
CA PRO A 1 12.46 -6.11 32.27
C PRO A 1 11.52 -4.89 32.22
N LEU A 2 11.89 -3.74 31.59
CA LEU A 2 11.08 -2.52 31.52
C LEU A 2 9.65 -2.74 31.00
N TYR A 3 9.49 -3.46 29.87
CA TYR A 3 8.17 -3.79 29.31
C TYR A 3 7.26 -4.51 30.32
N LYS A 4 7.79 -5.45 31.10
CA LYS A 4 7.01 -6.17 32.11
C LYS A 4 6.50 -5.26 33.21
N LEU A 5 7.32 -4.29 33.66
CA LEU A 5 6.95 -3.28 34.65
C LEU A 5 5.87 -2.34 34.12
N LEU A 6 6.03 -1.84 32.91
CA LEU A 6 5.03 -0.98 32.26
C LEU A 6 3.72 -1.73 32.04
N LYS A 7 3.76 -2.98 31.57
CA LYS A 7 2.56 -3.82 31.37
C LYS A 7 1.79 -4.07 32.66
N LYS A 8 2.47 -4.24 33.79
CA LYS A 8 1.83 -4.45 35.10
C LYS A 8 0.97 -3.25 35.51
N ASN A 9 1.33 -2.06 35.10
CA ASN A 9 0.65 -0.81 35.40
C ASN A 9 -0.37 -0.35 34.34
N TYR A 10 -0.45 -1.03 33.18
CA TYR A 10 -1.44 -0.77 32.15
C TYR A 10 -2.82 -1.32 32.61
N PRO A 11 -3.97 -0.62 32.40
CA PRO A 11 -4.16 0.62 31.61
C PRO A 11 -4.12 1.92 32.45
N LYS A 12 -3.68 1.90 33.69
CA LYS A 12 -3.66 3.06 34.59
C LYS A 12 -2.52 4.05 34.31
N LEU A 13 -1.60 3.69 33.40
CA LEU A 13 -0.48 4.54 33.03
C LEU A 13 -0.96 5.75 32.23
N ARG A 14 -1.11 6.90 32.88
CA ARG A 14 -1.11 8.20 32.21
C ARG A 14 0.32 8.73 32.27
N GLU A 15 0.74 9.48 31.24
CA GLU A 15 2.11 10.00 31.14
C GLU A 15 2.57 10.77 32.39
N LYS A 16 1.64 11.43 33.06
CA LYS A 16 1.89 12.17 34.34
C LYS A 16 2.03 11.28 35.59
N GLU A 17 1.75 9.98 35.47
CA GLU A 17 1.77 9.04 36.60
C GLU A 17 2.96 8.07 36.54
N ILE A 18 3.85 8.24 35.58
CA ILE A 18 5.05 7.40 35.43
C ILE A 18 6.14 7.90 36.38
N ASP A 19 6.35 7.17 37.46
CA ASP A 19 7.46 7.41 38.38
C ASP A 19 8.74 6.74 37.86
N TYR A 20 9.58 7.53 37.20
CA TYR A 20 10.82 7.07 36.59
C TYR A 20 11.86 6.62 37.62
N GLU A 21 11.89 7.22 38.83
CA GLU A 21 12.82 6.83 39.89
C GLU A 21 12.43 5.46 40.45
N LYS A 22 11.16 5.22 40.62
CA LYS A 22 10.63 3.92 41.06
C LYS A 22 10.92 2.83 40.01
N ILE A 23 10.69 3.10 38.71
CA ILE A 23 11.04 2.17 37.64
C ILE A 23 12.53 1.85 37.66
N TYR A 24 13.39 2.88 37.86
CA TYR A 24 14.81 2.68 37.89
C TYR A 24 15.24 1.82 39.10
N SER A 25 14.69 2.09 40.28
CA SER A 25 15.00 1.33 41.50
C SER A 25 14.60 -0.13 41.42
N GLU A 26 13.51 -0.42 40.72
CA GLU A 26 13.05 -1.81 40.46
C GLU A 26 13.94 -2.53 39.42
N LEU A 27 14.47 -1.80 38.42
CA LEU A 27 15.39 -2.35 37.40
C LEU A 27 16.81 -2.53 37.87
N TYR A 28 17.27 -1.62 38.74
CA TYR A 28 18.65 -1.54 39.22
C TYR A 28 18.71 -1.37 40.75
N PRO A 29 18.33 -2.39 41.52
CA PRO A 29 18.32 -2.29 42.98
C PRO A 29 19.68 -1.85 43.55
N GLY A 30 19.64 -0.87 44.46
CA GLY A 30 20.87 -0.38 45.17
C GLY A 30 21.76 0.54 44.30
N LYS A 31 21.35 0.93 43.10
CA LYS A 31 22.11 1.92 42.30
C LYS A 31 21.47 3.29 42.40
N GLU A 32 22.34 4.32 42.41
CA GLU A 32 21.92 5.72 42.35
C GLU A 32 21.12 6.00 41.05
N TYR A 33 20.02 6.75 41.17
CA TYR A 33 19.16 7.09 40.04
C TYR A 33 19.88 7.86 38.95
N LYS A 34 19.79 7.35 37.72
CA LYS A 34 20.36 8.01 36.53
C LYS A 34 19.26 8.21 35.48
N LYS A 35 18.74 9.43 35.43
CA LYS A 35 17.68 9.83 34.49
C LYS A 35 17.97 9.40 33.05
N GLN A 36 19.22 9.60 32.59
CA GLN A 36 19.62 9.26 31.21
C GLN A 36 19.48 7.77 30.90
N VAL A 37 19.72 6.89 31.89
CA VAL A 37 19.56 5.43 31.69
C VAL A 37 18.10 5.08 31.44
N VAL A 38 17.17 5.68 32.20
CA VAL A 38 15.74 5.44 32.02
C VAL A 38 15.28 5.94 30.65
N TRP A 39 15.70 7.15 30.24
CA TRP A 39 15.37 7.71 28.93
C TRP A 39 15.90 6.83 27.79
N ASN A 40 17.13 6.32 27.89
CA ASN A 40 17.70 5.41 26.89
C ASN A 40 16.90 4.09 26.81
N LEU A 41 16.45 3.55 27.95
CA LEU A 41 15.63 2.35 27.99
C LEU A 41 14.24 2.57 27.37
N ILE A 42 13.61 3.72 27.63
CA ILE A 42 12.32 4.08 27.04
C ILE A 42 12.46 4.26 25.53
N SER A 43 13.46 5.01 25.06
CA SER A 43 13.72 5.20 23.63
C SER A 43 14.02 3.88 22.91
N ALA A 44 14.77 2.98 23.56
CA ALA A 44 15.00 1.65 23.00
C ALA A 44 13.71 0.83 22.92
N LEU A 45 12.87 0.87 23.97
CA LEU A 45 11.58 0.17 23.98
C LEU A 45 10.63 0.71 22.90
N GLU A 46 10.59 2.04 22.73
CA GLU A 46 9.80 2.69 21.67
C GLU A 46 10.24 2.21 20.28
N LYS A 47 11.53 2.20 19.98
CA LYS A 47 12.06 1.68 18.72
C LYS A 47 11.67 0.22 18.49
N TYR A 48 11.77 -0.64 19.51
CA TYR A 48 11.33 -2.03 19.40
C TYR A 48 9.82 -2.15 19.18
N ALA A 49 9.01 -1.31 19.85
CA ALA A 49 7.57 -1.30 19.66
C ALA A 49 7.18 -0.88 18.24
N LEU A 50 7.82 0.16 17.69
CA LEU A 50 7.61 0.60 16.30
C LEU A 50 8.00 -0.50 15.31
N SER A 51 9.18 -1.11 15.47
CA SER A 51 9.62 -2.22 14.61
C SER A 51 8.69 -3.43 14.71
N PHE A 52 8.15 -3.72 15.89
CA PHE A 52 7.13 -4.77 16.05
C PHE A 52 5.84 -4.43 15.30
N LEU A 53 5.36 -3.18 15.39
CA LEU A 53 4.16 -2.74 14.67
C LEU A 53 4.35 -2.79 13.15
N GLU A 54 5.52 -2.40 12.65
CA GLU A 54 5.89 -2.53 11.24
C GLU A 54 5.84 -3.99 10.77
N HIS A 55 6.42 -4.89 11.55
CA HIS A 55 6.41 -6.32 11.25
C HIS A 55 5.00 -6.92 11.26
N GLU A 56 4.17 -6.54 12.24
CA GLU A 56 2.77 -6.99 12.31
C GLU A 56 1.91 -6.40 11.18
N ALA A 57 2.18 -5.18 10.75
CA ALA A 57 1.51 -4.58 9.60
C ALA A 57 1.86 -5.32 8.31
N LEU A 58 3.14 -5.64 8.09
CA LEU A 58 3.60 -6.40 6.93
C LEU A 58 3.02 -7.82 6.89
N LYS A 59 2.88 -8.50 8.02
CA LYS A 59 2.23 -9.82 8.06
C LYS A 59 0.77 -9.81 7.60
N LYS A 60 0.08 -8.68 7.77
CA LYS A 60 -1.32 -8.52 7.36
C LYS A 60 -1.47 -8.17 5.88
N ASP A 61 -0.44 -7.63 5.26
CA ASP A 61 -0.41 -7.30 3.82
C ASP A 61 0.45 -8.32 3.07
N GLU A 62 -0.18 -9.39 2.61
CA GLU A 62 0.50 -10.47 1.88
C GLU A 62 1.16 -9.96 0.60
N PHE A 63 0.49 -9.07 -0.15
CA PHE A 63 1.04 -8.51 -1.37
C PHE A 63 2.32 -7.71 -1.10
N GLN A 64 2.26 -6.77 -0.17
CA GLN A 64 3.43 -5.95 0.19
C GLN A 64 4.57 -6.79 0.76
N SER A 65 4.26 -7.81 1.56
CA SER A 65 5.24 -8.74 2.11
C SER A 65 5.99 -9.50 1.01
N ARG A 66 5.28 -10.01 -0.02
CA ARG A 66 5.88 -10.69 -1.18
C ARG A 66 6.71 -9.74 -2.01
N GLU A 67 6.22 -8.54 -2.28
CA GLU A 67 6.95 -7.51 -3.03
C GLU A 67 8.28 -7.15 -2.37
N MET A 68 8.29 -6.95 -1.06
CA MET A 68 9.53 -6.68 -0.32
C MET A 68 10.51 -7.86 -0.40
N ARG A 69 10.02 -9.12 -0.33
CA ARG A 69 10.86 -10.30 -0.52
C ARG A 69 11.44 -10.37 -1.92
N ILE A 70 10.64 -10.11 -2.97
CA ILE A 70 11.12 -10.08 -4.37
C ILE A 70 12.27 -9.10 -4.51
N ASN A 71 12.10 -7.87 -4.03
CA ASN A 71 13.12 -6.83 -4.13
C ASN A 71 14.42 -7.24 -3.41
N GLU A 72 14.32 -7.82 -2.22
CA GLU A 72 15.48 -8.28 -1.45
C GLU A 72 16.18 -9.46 -2.12
N LEU A 73 15.41 -10.42 -2.68
CA LEU A 73 15.95 -11.58 -3.40
C LEU A 73 16.68 -11.14 -4.69
N LEU A 74 16.14 -10.19 -5.44
CA LEU A 74 16.78 -9.62 -6.61
C LEU A 74 18.08 -8.89 -6.23
N HIS A 75 18.07 -8.11 -5.17
CA HIS A 75 19.27 -7.44 -4.67
C HIS A 75 20.38 -8.43 -4.31
N ARG A 76 20.01 -9.59 -3.77
CA ARG A 76 20.93 -10.69 -3.44
C ARG A 76 21.25 -11.62 -4.61
N LYS A 77 20.71 -11.38 -5.82
CA LYS A 77 20.87 -12.20 -7.02
C LYS A 77 20.35 -13.65 -6.84
N LEU A 78 19.30 -13.81 -6.03
CA LEU A 78 18.61 -15.08 -5.80
C LEU A 78 17.41 -15.21 -6.76
N SER A 79 17.69 -15.33 -8.06
CA SER A 79 16.70 -15.23 -9.13
C SER A 79 15.63 -16.31 -9.09
N ASN A 80 15.97 -17.56 -8.73
CA ASN A 80 15.00 -18.64 -8.66
C ASN A 80 13.97 -18.41 -7.55
N ASP A 81 14.42 -17.93 -6.40
CA ASP A 81 13.53 -17.62 -5.27
C ASP A 81 12.66 -16.38 -5.59
N ALA A 82 13.24 -15.36 -6.24
CA ALA A 82 12.49 -14.21 -6.72
C ALA A 82 11.40 -14.60 -7.72
N LEU A 83 11.68 -15.50 -8.67
CA LEU A 83 10.70 -16.02 -9.61
C LEU A 83 9.57 -16.79 -8.90
N SER A 84 9.90 -17.58 -7.89
CA SER A 84 8.91 -18.31 -7.09
C SER A 84 7.94 -17.33 -6.38
N GLU A 85 8.47 -16.25 -5.79
CA GLU A 85 7.63 -15.22 -5.16
C GLU A 85 6.79 -14.45 -6.19
N LEU A 86 7.31 -14.14 -7.39
CA LEU A 86 6.55 -13.53 -8.49
C LEU A 86 5.36 -14.40 -8.92
N ASN A 87 5.58 -15.70 -9.09
CA ASN A 87 4.51 -16.66 -9.42
C ASN A 87 3.47 -16.73 -8.28
N GLY A 88 3.89 -16.66 -7.03
CA GLY A 88 2.97 -16.60 -5.89
C GLY A 88 2.11 -15.34 -5.85
N ILE A 89 2.56 -14.22 -6.44
CA ILE A 89 1.72 -13.02 -6.58
C ILE A 89 0.62 -13.25 -7.64
N GLU A 90 0.90 -13.96 -8.72
CA GLU A 90 -0.15 -14.32 -9.70
C GLU A 90 -1.26 -15.15 -9.04
N ASP A 91 -0.88 -16.12 -8.20
CA ASP A 91 -1.87 -16.91 -7.46
C ASP A 91 -2.69 -16.06 -6.48
N PHE A 92 -2.09 -15.03 -5.89
CA PHE A 92 -2.79 -14.06 -5.02
C PHE A 92 -3.92 -13.32 -5.73
N PHE A 93 -3.81 -13.08 -7.05
CA PHE A 93 -4.86 -12.41 -7.82
C PHE A 93 -5.97 -13.35 -8.33
N LYS A 94 -5.75 -14.66 -8.34
CA LYS A 94 -6.74 -15.64 -8.84
C LYS A 94 -8.02 -15.60 -7.99
N GLY A 95 -9.14 -15.28 -8.64
CA GLY A 95 -10.45 -15.22 -7.99
C GLY A 95 -10.65 -14.05 -7.02
N ARG A 96 -9.71 -13.12 -6.95
CA ARG A 96 -9.83 -11.95 -6.12
C ARG A 96 -10.82 -10.95 -6.72
N LEU A 97 -11.67 -10.37 -5.86
CA LEU A 97 -12.54 -9.27 -6.25
C LEU A 97 -11.73 -8.02 -6.58
N ILE A 98 -12.19 -7.25 -7.56
CA ILE A 98 -11.60 -5.96 -7.93
C ILE A 98 -11.99 -4.94 -6.87
N ASP A 99 -11.10 -4.74 -5.91
CA ASP A 99 -11.21 -3.74 -4.85
C ASP A 99 -10.48 -2.43 -5.20
N PHE A 100 -10.47 -1.51 -4.25
CA PHE A 100 -9.80 -0.21 -4.40
C PHE A 100 -8.32 -0.33 -4.77
N ASN A 101 -7.61 -1.35 -4.29
CA ASN A 101 -6.17 -1.52 -4.48
C ASN A 101 -5.80 -2.45 -5.65
N TYR A 102 -6.78 -3.17 -6.24
CA TYR A 102 -6.52 -4.22 -7.22
C TYR A 102 -5.60 -3.76 -8.37
N PHE A 103 -5.98 -2.71 -9.10
CA PHE A 103 -5.19 -2.25 -10.25
C PHE A 103 -3.85 -1.65 -9.83
N ARG A 104 -3.76 -0.97 -8.68
CA ARG A 104 -2.48 -0.48 -8.15
C ARG A 104 -1.52 -1.63 -7.83
N GLN A 105 -2.03 -2.71 -7.28
CA GLN A 105 -1.23 -3.91 -7.00
C GLN A 105 -0.83 -4.63 -8.29
N ARG A 106 -1.72 -4.70 -9.30
CA ARG A 106 -1.38 -5.23 -10.64
C ARG A 106 -0.28 -4.42 -11.32
N ILE A 107 -0.33 -3.09 -11.24
CA ILE A 107 0.74 -2.22 -11.75
C ILE A 107 2.07 -2.54 -11.06
N ARG A 108 2.09 -2.60 -9.73
CA ARG A 108 3.31 -2.92 -8.95
C ARG A 108 3.84 -4.32 -9.27
N GLN A 109 2.97 -5.28 -9.49
CA GLN A 109 3.35 -6.61 -9.95
C GLN A 109 4.02 -6.54 -11.33
N GLY A 110 3.47 -5.79 -12.28
CA GLY A 110 4.07 -5.54 -13.59
C GLY A 110 5.48 -4.94 -13.45
N ASP A 111 5.63 -3.93 -12.60
CA ASP A 111 6.92 -3.30 -12.32
C ASP A 111 7.94 -4.30 -11.70
N ASN A 112 7.51 -5.19 -10.82
CA ASN A 112 8.36 -6.26 -10.25
C ASN A 112 8.78 -7.28 -11.32
N ARG A 113 7.88 -7.67 -12.25
CA ARG A 113 8.20 -8.55 -13.39
C ARG A 113 9.20 -7.90 -14.33
N ILE A 114 9.03 -6.61 -14.64
CA ILE A 114 9.96 -5.83 -15.45
C ILE A 114 11.35 -5.85 -14.82
N ASN A 115 11.46 -5.49 -13.54
CA ASN A 115 12.72 -5.47 -12.80
C ASN A 115 13.40 -6.85 -12.81
N PHE A 116 12.64 -7.92 -12.59
CA PHE A 116 13.15 -9.30 -12.63
C PHE A 116 13.71 -9.65 -14.01
N TYR A 117 12.95 -9.45 -15.09
CA TYR A 117 13.38 -9.85 -16.44
C TYR A 117 14.52 -8.97 -16.96
N GLN A 118 14.59 -7.71 -16.56
CA GLN A 118 15.76 -6.86 -16.83
C GLN A 118 17.02 -7.39 -16.11
N ALA A 119 16.91 -7.74 -14.83
CA ALA A 119 18.03 -8.32 -14.08
C ALA A 119 18.54 -9.63 -14.67
N GLU A 120 17.63 -10.43 -15.26
CA GLU A 120 17.95 -11.68 -15.94
C GLU A 120 18.34 -11.53 -17.43
N ASN A 121 18.45 -10.29 -17.94
CA ASN A 121 18.71 -10.00 -19.36
C ASN A 121 17.67 -10.61 -20.33
N LYS A 122 16.45 -10.85 -19.88
CA LYS A 122 15.34 -11.40 -20.67
C LYS A 122 14.45 -10.30 -21.27
N ASN A 123 15.05 -9.28 -21.86
CA ASN A 123 14.36 -8.08 -22.35
C ASN A 123 13.33 -8.36 -23.45
N HIS A 124 13.41 -9.48 -24.15
CA HIS A 124 12.44 -9.89 -25.17
C HIS A 124 11.05 -10.19 -24.59
N LEU A 125 10.92 -10.41 -23.28
CA LEU A 125 9.64 -10.64 -22.59
C LEU A 125 8.97 -9.35 -22.08
N LEU A 126 9.69 -8.22 -22.13
CA LEU A 126 9.20 -6.96 -21.56
C LEU A 126 8.02 -6.33 -22.32
N PRO A 127 7.93 -6.38 -23.68
CA PRO A 127 6.86 -5.69 -24.39
C PRO A 127 5.47 -6.10 -23.93
N ASP A 128 5.19 -7.39 -23.76
CA ASP A 128 3.89 -7.89 -23.34
C ASP A 128 3.54 -7.44 -21.90
N ILE A 129 4.54 -7.45 -21.01
CA ILE A 129 4.38 -7.00 -19.62
C ILE A 129 4.09 -5.49 -19.56
N TYR A 130 4.76 -4.71 -20.41
CA TYR A 130 4.51 -3.26 -20.50
C TYR A 130 3.08 -2.99 -20.99
N ILE A 131 2.60 -3.69 -22.03
CA ILE A 131 1.23 -3.53 -22.53
C ILE A 131 0.22 -3.83 -21.44
N GLU A 132 0.33 -4.99 -20.78
CA GLU A 132 -0.53 -5.38 -19.67
C GLU A 132 -0.50 -4.33 -18.52
N SER A 133 0.68 -3.87 -18.14
CA SER A 133 0.83 -2.84 -17.10
C SER A 133 0.20 -1.50 -17.51
N MET A 134 0.27 -1.12 -18.79
CA MET A 134 -0.38 0.10 -19.29
C MET A 134 -1.89 0.01 -19.20
N GLU A 135 -2.50 -1.14 -19.49
CA GLU A 135 -3.94 -1.36 -19.33
C GLU A 135 -4.39 -1.15 -17.87
N TYR A 136 -3.65 -1.72 -16.92
CA TYR A 136 -3.94 -1.50 -15.48
C TYR A 136 -3.77 -0.04 -15.05
N ARG A 137 -2.80 0.68 -15.63
CA ARG A 137 -2.63 2.12 -15.37
C ARG A 137 -3.82 2.93 -15.86
N ILE A 138 -4.33 2.64 -17.05
CA ILE A 138 -5.53 3.27 -17.62
C ILE A 138 -6.74 2.99 -16.74
N LEU A 139 -6.96 1.74 -16.33
CA LEU A 139 -8.07 1.35 -15.45
C LEU A 139 -7.97 2.03 -14.07
N SER A 140 -6.78 2.10 -13.50
CA SER A 140 -6.54 2.83 -12.25
C SER A 140 -6.81 4.32 -12.40
N PHE A 141 -6.41 4.91 -13.51
CA PHE A 141 -6.67 6.32 -13.80
C PHE A 141 -8.17 6.63 -13.87
N PHE A 142 -8.96 5.85 -14.62
CA PHE A 142 -10.41 6.06 -14.69
C PHE A 142 -11.09 5.88 -13.33
N LYS A 143 -10.65 4.92 -12.55
CA LYS A 143 -11.14 4.73 -11.17
C LYS A 143 -10.85 5.94 -10.29
N ASP A 144 -9.62 6.47 -10.34
CA ASP A 144 -9.22 7.62 -9.54
C ASP A 144 -9.91 8.92 -10.04
N LEU A 145 -10.17 9.04 -11.36
CA LEU A 145 -10.97 10.12 -11.94
C LEU A 145 -12.40 10.11 -11.40
N LYS A 146 -13.06 8.93 -11.43
CA LYS A 146 -14.40 8.74 -10.86
C LYS A 146 -14.43 9.15 -9.40
N ALA A 147 -13.54 8.63 -8.57
CA ALA A 147 -13.47 8.96 -7.15
C ALA A 147 -13.29 10.47 -6.91
N SER A 148 -12.45 11.12 -7.72
CA SER A 148 -12.23 12.57 -7.63
C SER A 148 -13.49 13.38 -7.96
N LEU A 149 -14.31 12.93 -8.90
CA LEU A 149 -15.57 13.57 -9.27
C LEU A 149 -16.62 13.39 -8.16
N GLU A 150 -16.72 12.19 -7.60
CA GLU A 150 -17.63 11.88 -6.49
C GLU A 150 -17.28 12.72 -5.24
N ASP A 151 -15.99 12.79 -4.89
CA ASP A 151 -15.51 13.63 -3.77
C ASP A 151 -15.82 15.12 -3.99
N GLN A 152 -15.62 15.62 -5.22
CA GLN A 152 -15.94 17.02 -5.55
C GLN A 152 -17.44 17.29 -5.43
N GLN A 153 -18.29 16.41 -5.95
CA GLN A 153 -19.72 16.52 -5.82
C GLN A 153 -20.13 16.54 -4.35
N PHE A 154 -19.61 15.63 -3.54
CA PHE A 154 -19.85 15.58 -2.11
C PHE A 154 -19.50 16.90 -1.41
N PHE A 155 -18.32 17.49 -1.71
CA PHE A 155 -17.91 18.77 -1.11
C PHE A 155 -18.74 19.96 -1.59
N VAL A 156 -19.24 19.96 -2.84
CA VAL A 156 -20.18 20.98 -3.34
C VAL A 156 -21.49 20.89 -2.58
N GLU A 157 -22.05 19.69 -2.44
CA GLU A 157 -23.36 19.47 -1.80
C GLU A 157 -23.32 19.72 -0.27
N MET A 158 -22.31 19.18 0.41
CA MET A 158 -22.21 19.23 1.87
C MET A 158 -21.69 20.56 2.41
N TYR A 159 -20.78 21.22 1.67
CA TYR A 159 -20.06 22.39 2.16
C TYR A 159 -20.23 23.62 1.25
N ASN A 160 -21.09 23.57 0.23
CA ASN A 160 -21.28 24.63 -0.77
C ASN A 160 -19.94 25.13 -1.37
N LYS A 161 -19.00 24.18 -1.59
CA LYS A 161 -17.65 24.50 -2.06
C LYS A 161 -17.68 24.84 -3.55
N LYS A 162 -17.11 25.99 -3.93
CA LYS A 162 -16.93 26.38 -5.33
C LYS A 162 -15.47 26.16 -5.74
N TYR A 163 -15.27 25.45 -6.86
CA TYR A 163 -13.94 25.23 -7.44
C TYR A 163 -13.70 26.24 -8.56
N LYS A 164 -12.61 27.02 -8.47
CA LYS A 164 -12.17 27.94 -9.55
C LYS A 164 -11.57 27.18 -10.72
N PHE A 165 -10.97 26.03 -10.45
CA PHE A 165 -10.33 25.17 -11.41
C PHE A 165 -10.71 23.71 -11.10
N ASN A 166 -11.23 23.01 -12.11
CA ASN A 166 -11.71 21.62 -11.97
C ASN A 166 -11.19 20.78 -13.14
N LEU A 167 -9.95 20.31 -13.02
CA LEU A 167 -9.32 19.46 -14.03
C LEU A 167 -10.03 18.10 -14.19
N PRO A 168 -10.44 17.39 -13.11
CA PRO A 168 -11.15 16.12 -13.25
C PRO A 168 -12.42 16.25 -14.09
N GLU A 169 -13.26 17.24 -13.84
CA GLU A 169 -14.48 17.49 -14.60
C GLU A 169 -14.19 17.84 -16.07
N LYS A 170 -13.20 18.70 -16.31
CA LYS A 170 -12.80 19.07 -17.66
C LYS A 170 -12.30 17.86 -18.45
N LEU A 171 -11.52 17.01 -17.81
CA LEU A 171 -10.99 15.81 -18.42
C LEU A 171 -12.09 14.80 -18.71
N ALA A 172 -12.99 14.55 -17.75
CA ALA A 172 -14.14 13.64 -17.94
C ALA A 172 -15.01 14.06 -19.14
N LYS A 173 -15.29 15.36 -19.28
CA LYS A 173 -16.04 15.90 -20.42
C LYS A 173 -15.30 15.88 -21.77
N SER A 174 -13.99 15.65 -21.74
CA SER A 174 -13.15 15.65 -22.96
C SER A 174 -12.90 14.23 -23.49
N ILE A 175 -13.23 13.18 -22.73
CA ILE A 175 -13.03 11.79 -23.10
C ILE A 175 -14.31 11.25 -23.71
N ASP A 176 -14.21 10.64 -24.88
CA ASP A 176 -15.29 9.90 -25.52
C ASP A 176 -15.40 8.51 -24.89
N LEU A 177 -16.18 8.44 -23.81
CA LEU A 177 -16.34 7.21 -23.01
C LEU A 177 -17.11 6.14 -23.77
N GLU A 178 -18.07 6.53 -24.61
CA GLU A 178 -18.87 5.57 -25.41
C GLU A 178 -17.97 4.83 -26.41
N ARG A 179 -17.14 5.57 -27.12
CA ARG A 179 -16.18 4.99 -28.06
C ARG A 179 -15.15 4.08 -27.40
N ILE A 180 -14.74 4.37 -26.17
CA ILE A 180 -13.85 3.48 -25.41
C ILE A 180 -14.57 2.18 -25.06
N ILE A 181 -15.84 2.23 -24.64
CA ILE A 181 -16.65 1.04 -24.37
C ILE A 181 -16.77 0.18 -25.63
N GLU A 182 -17.16 0.78 -26.77
CA GLU A 182 -17.27 0.09 -28.05
C GLU A 182 -15.96 -0.63 -28.43
N TYR A 183 -14.83 0.06 -28.33
CA TYR A 183 -13.52 -0.53 -28.58
C TYR A 183 -13.22 -1.71 -27.66
N CYS A 184 -13.52 -1.60 -26.36
CA CYS A 184 -13.32 -2.68 -25.40
C CYS A 184 -14.24 -3.88 -25.67
N GLU A 185 -15.48 -3.65 -26.15
CA GLU A 185 -16.41 -4.71 -26.56
C GLU A 185 -15.90 -5.47 -27.78
N GLU A 186 -15.51 -4.75 -28.84
CA GLU A 186 -14.99 -5.33 -30.08
C GLU A 186 -13.75 -6.21 -29.82
N ASN A 187 -12.90 -5.80 -28.88
CA ASN A 187 -11.67 -6.50 -28.51
C ASN A 187 -11.83 -7.49 -27.35
N LYS A 188 -13.05 -7.73 -26.87
CA LYS A 188 -13.36 -8.65 -25.75
C LYS A 188 -12.51 -8.39 -24.51
N PHE A 189 -12.35 -7.12 -24.17
CA PHE A 189 -11.50 -6.71 -23.06
C PHE A 189 -11.97 -7.31 -21.73
N GLU A 190 -11.07 -7.93 -20.99
CA GLU A 190 -11.38 -8.68 -19.76
C GLU A 190 -12.11 -7.82 -18.72
N TYR A 191 -11.76 -6.54 -18.60
CA TYR A 191 -12.31 -5.61 -17.60
C TYR A 191 -13.45 -4.74 -18.14
N LEU A 192 -14.11 -5.10 -19.24
CA LEU A 192 -15.23 -4.35 -19.84
C LEU A 192 -16.34 -4.03 -18.84
N PHE A 193 -16.75 -5.01 -18.03
CA PHE A 193 -17.79 -4.80 -17.01
C PHE A 193 -17.39 -3.72 -16.01
N TYR A 194 -16.12 -3.71 -15.60
CA TYR A 194 -15.58 -2.71 -14.67
C TYR A 194 -15.53 -1.30 -15.28
N ILE A 195 -15.12 -1.18 -16.55
CA ILE A 195 -15.15 0.08 -17.30
C ILE A 195 -16.57 0.64 -17.39
N ARG A 196 -17.56 -0.19 -17.70
CA ARG A 196 -18.96 0.23 -17.75
C ARG A 196 -19.46 0.78 -16.43
N ILE A 197 -19.13 0.16 -15.30
CA ILE A 197 -19.49 0.66 -13.96
C ILE A 197 -18.86 2.02 -13.70
N ILE A 198 -17.58 2.19 -14.01
CA ILE A 198 -16.89 3.46 -13.80
C ILE A 198 -17.52 4.55 -14.65
N PHE A 199 -17.73 4.29 -15.95
CA PHE A 199 -18.20 5.30 -16.88
C PHE A 199 -19.65 5.69 -16.64
N HIS A 200 -20.51 4.74 -16.25
CA HIS A 200 -21.89 5.06 -15.86
C HIS A 200 -21.97 6.04 -14.66
N SER A 201 -20.96 6.06 -13.84
CA SER A 201 -20.88 6.98 -12.69
C SER A 201 -20.20 8.33 -13.02
N ILE A 202 -19.54 8.43 -14.18
CA ILE A 202 -18.89 9.66 -14.66
C ILE A 202 -19.83 10.47 -15.57
N MET A 203 -20.69 9.80 -16.35
CA MET A 203 -21.73 10.41 -17.20
C MET A 203 -22.89 10.95 -16.38
#